data_087c690d0c33e8f9b02b6aee2f89c387
#
_entry.id   087c690d0c33e8f9b02b6aee2f89c387
#
_cell.length_a   1.000
_cell.length_b   1.000
_cell.length_c   1.000
_cell.angle_alpha   90.00
_cell.angle_beta   90.00
_cell.angle_gamma   90.00
#
_symmetry.space_group_name_H-M   'P 1'
#
loop_
_entity.id
_entity.type
_entity.pdbx_description
1 polymer ?
#
loop_
_entity_poly.entity_id
_entity_poly.type
_entity_poly.pdbx_seq_one_letter_code
_entity_poly.pdbx_strand_id
1 'polypeptide(L)'
;LTHKSFNPNENNEKIEFLGDRVLGLVIAKKLLEIYPEEKEGILDKKFASLVNKKTCLDIAKKINLSSYVKTFNPNNKKIKIEDKIISDSCEALIGAIYLDKGFTIVEKTILNLWQDHIEKSVVTEIDAKTKLQELTLKNFKKLPTYKLISNTGPRHKPIFKVGVKLPNTKYFIASGKSKK
;
A
#
# COMPACT_ATOMS: atom_id res chain seq x y z
N LEU A 1 -21.88 -3.51 -8.43
CA LEU A 1 -21.22 -3.62 -7.11
C LEU A 1 -22.14 -3.01 -6.04
N THR A 2 -22.52 -3.80 -5.04
CA THR A 2 -23.49 -3.38 -4.03
C THR A 2 -22.81 -3.32 -2.67
N HIS A 3 -22.70 -2.12 -2.10
CA HIS A 3 -22.17 -1.94 -0.74
C HIS A 3 -23.20 -2.35 0.31
N LYS A 4 -22.75 -2.85 1.47
CA LYS A 4 -23.63 -3.31 2.57
C LYS A 4 -24.59 -2.24 3.10
N SER A 5 -24.27 -0.94 2.95
CA SER A 5 -25.19 0.14 3.33
C SER A 5 -26.43 0.19 2.44
N PHE A 6 -26.36 -0.33 1.21
CA PHE A 6 -27.48 -0.40 0.30
C PHE A 6 -28.30 -1.69 0.51
N ASN A 7 -27.62 -2.84 0.63
CA ASN A 7 -28.25 -4.12 0.95
C ASN A 7 -27.36 -4.92 1.92
N PRO A 8 -27.75 -5.03 3.21
CA PRO A 8 -26.97 -5.77 4.21
C PRO A 8 -26.83 -7.26 3.94
N ASN A 9 -27.81 -7.87 3.24
CA ASN A 9 -27.85 -9.32 3.03
C ASN A 9 -27.17 -9.74 1.71
N GLU A 10 -27.30 -8.91 0.67
CA GLU A 10 -26.75 -9.18 -0.67
C GLU A 10 -25.78 -8.06 -1.07
N ASN A 11 -24.52 -8.20 -0.68
CA ASN A 11 -23.48 -7.21 -0.91
C ASN A 11 -22.17 -7.86 -1.37
N ASN A 12 -21.17 -7.03 -1.64
CA ASN A 12 -19.91 -7.48 -2.21
C ASN A 12 -18.81 -7.82 -1.18
N GLU A 13 -19.06 -7.80 0.14
CA GLU A 13 -18.01 -8.04 1.15
C GLU A 13 -17.30 -9.39 0.99
N LYS A 14 -18.05 -10.47 0.73
CA LYS A 14 -17.44 -11.81 0.52
C LYS A 14 -16.59 -11.88 -0.75
N ILE A 15 -17.04 -11.18 -1.79
CA ILE A 15 -16.33 -11.13 -3.08
C ILE A 15 -15.09 -10.23 -2.97
N GLU A 16 -15.17 -9.14 -2.21
CA GLU A 16 -14.05 -8.27 -1.82
C GLU A 16 -12.96 -9.08 -1.11
N PHE A 17 -13.34 -9.87 -0.09
CA PHE A 17 -12.41 -10.76 0.61
C PHE A 17 -11.65 -11.69 -0.35
N LEU A 18 -12.35 -12.31 -1.32
CA LEU A 18 -11.72 -13.16 -2.33
C LEU A 18 -10.80 -12.35 -3.26
N GLY A 19 -11.26 -11.19 -3.70
CA GLY A 19 -10.52 -10.32 -4.62
C GLY A 19 -9.21 -9.81 -4.05
N ASP A 20 -9.18 -9.43 -2.77
CA ASP A 20 -7.96 -9.06 -2.07
C ASP A 20 -6.92 -10.20 -2.09
N ARG A 21 -7.33 -11.46 -1.86
CA ARG A 21 -6.43 -12.62 -1.93
C ARG A 21 -5.93 -12.90 -3.34
N VAL A 22 -6.79 -12.76 -4.34
CA VAL A 22 -6.42 -12.93 -5.76
C VAL A 22 -5.45 -11.85 -6.20
N LEU A 23 -5.71 -10.58 -5.84
CA LEU A 23 -4.81 -9.46 -6.09
C LEU A 23 -3.44 -9.73 -5.47
N GLY A 24 -3.42 -10.13 -4.20
CA GLY A 24 -2.19 -10.44 -3.49
C GLY A 24 -1.38 -11.54 -4.17
N LEU A 25 -2.02 -12.63 -4.58
CA LEU A 25 -1.36 -13.74 -5.27
C LEU A 25 -0.73 -13.29 -6.60
N VAL A 26 -1.47 -12.56 -7.42
CA VAL A 26 -0.98 -12.09 -8.73
C VAL A 26 0.19 -11.13 -8.58
N ILE A 27 0.09 -10.16 -7.66
CA ILE A 27 1.16 -9.19 -7.42
C ILE A 27 2.40 -9.86 -6.82
N ALA A 28 2.24 -10.78 -5.86
CA ALA A 28 3.36 -11.52 -5.29
C ALA A 28 4.10 -12.35 -6.35
N LYS A 29 3.36 -13.09 -7.19
CA LYS A 29 3.93 -13.83 -8.32
C LYS A 29 4.70 -12.89 -9.26
N LYS A 30 4.11 -11.76 -9.62
CA LYS A 30 4.73 -10.79 -10.53
C LYS A 30 6.02 -10.17 -9.96
N LEU A 31 6.04 -9.88 -8.66
CA LEU A 31 7.24 -9.36 -8.00
C LEU A 31 8.37 -10.38 -7.99
N LEU A 32 8.10 -11.67 -7.76
CA LEU A 32 9.11 -12.73 -7.86
C LEU A 32 9.68 -12.88 -9.27
N GLU A 33 8.85 -12.71 -10.32
CA GLU A 33 9.31 -12.73 -11.70
C GLU A 33 10.24 -11.55 -12.04
N ILE A 34 9.91 -10.35 -11.53
CA ILE A 34 10.68 -9.12 -11.84
C ILE A 34 11.96 -9.03 -10.99
N TYR A 35 11.90 -9.52 -9.74
CA TYR A 35 12.95 -9.34 -8.73
C TYR A 35 13.38 -10.67 -8.11
N PRO A 36 13.89 -11.65 -8.90
CA PRO A 36 14.20 -12.99 -8.40
C PRO A 36 15.30 -13.01 -7.33
N GLU A 37 16.21 -12.03 -7.34
CA GLU A 37 17.35 -11.95 -6.41
C GLU A 37 17.07 -11.06 -5.19
N GLU A 38 15.88 -10.47 -5.10
CA GLU A 38 15.57 -9.56 -4.00
C GLU A 38 15.22 -10.31 -2.72
N LYS A 39 15.59 -9.72 -1.58
CA LYS A 39 15.25 -10.26 -0.27
C LYS A 39 13.76 -10.08 0.03
N GLU A 40 13.20 -11.04 0.79
CA GLU A 40 11.80 -11.04 1.25
C GLU A 40 11.34 -9.67 1.78
N GLY A 41 12.10 -9.03 2.68
CA GLY A 41 11.71 -7.75 3.25
C GLY A 41 11.64 -6.56 2.25
N ILE A 42 12.29 -6.68 1.08
CA ILE A 42 12.17 -5.71 -0.01
C ILE A 42 10.93 -6.05 -0.84
N LEU A 43 10.72 -7.32 -1.12
CA LEU A 43 9.51 -7.80 -1.81
C LEU A 43 8.25 -7.42 -1.03
N ASP A 44 8.22 -7.59 0.30
CA ASP A 44 7.11 -7.20 1.16
C ASP A 44 6.79 -5.70 1.08
N LYS A 45 7.81 -4.84 1.08
CA LYS A 45 7.61 -3.39 0.93
C LYS A 45 7.01 -3.03 -0.43
N LYS A 46 7.52 -3.65 -1.50
CA LYS A 46 6.98 -3.47 -2.86
C LYS A 46 5.54 -3.98 -2.92
N PHE A 47 5.28 -5.18 -2.41
CA PHE A 47 3.96 -5.79 -2.33
C PHE A 47 2.97 -4.89 -1.60
N ALA A 48 3.28 -4.46 -0.37
CA ALA A 48 2.43 -3.58 0.41
C ALA A 48 2.11 -2.25 -0.30
N SER A 49 3.05 -1.72 -1.08
CA SER A 49 2.82 -0.51 -1.87
C SER A 49 1.85 -0.71 -3.03
N LEU A 50 1.76 -1.91 -3.57
CA LEU A 50 0.95 -2.25 -4.74
C LEU A 50 -0.47 -2.72 -4.39
N VAL A 51 -0.65 -3.39 -3.23
CA VAL A 51 -1.96 -3.96 -2.83
C VAL A 51 -2.70 -3.10 -1.81
N ASN A 52 -2.20 -1.92 -1.45
CA ASN A 52 -2.86 -1.07 -0.46
C ASN A 52 -4.11 -0.38 -1.01
N LYS A 53 -4.97 0.09 -0.10
CA LYS A 53 -6.23 0.78 -0.42
C LYS A 53 -6.05 2.03 -1.28
N LYS A 54 -4.92 2.73 -1.17
CA LYS A 54 -4.64 3.89 -2.01
C LYS A 54 -4.45 3.48 -3.48
N THR A 55 -3.67 2.45 -3.74
CA THR A 55 -3.46 1.91 -5.09
C THR A 55 -4.76 1.36 -5.67
N CYS A 56 -5.53 0.57 -4.90
CA CYS A 56 -6.85 0.10 -5.33
C CYS A 56 -7.80 1.26 -5.66
N LEU A 57 -7.77 2.34 -4.88
CA LEU A 57 -8.56 3.55 -5.15
C LEU A 57 -8.12 4.25 -6.45
N ASP A 58 -6.81 4.38 -6.67
CA ASP A 58 -6.27 5.02 -7.89
C ASP A 58 -6.69 4.22 -9.14
N ILE A 59 -6.60 2.89 -9.08
CA ILE A 59 -7.09 2.00 -10.15
C ILE A 59 -8.61 2.14 -10.34
N ALA A 60 -9.39 2.12 -9.26
CA ALA A 60 -10.83 2.28 -9.33
C ALA A 60 -11.25 3.62 -9.98
N LYS A 61 -10.53 4.70 -9.68
CA LYS A 61 -10.73 6.01 -10.32
C LYS A 61 -10.36 5.99 -11.80
N LYS A 62 -9.25 5.34 -12.18
CA LYS A 62 -8.79 5.19 -13.57
C LYS A 62 -9.86 4.53 -14.45
N ILE A 63 -10.59 3.55 -13.91
CA ILE A 63 -11.68 2.85 -14.65
C ILE A 63 -13.08 3.41 -14.36
N ASN A 64 -13.19 4.54 -13.67
CA ASN A 64 -14.48 5.18 -13.29
C ASN A 64 -15.42 4.23 -12.55
N LEU A 65 -14.89 3.38 -11.67
CA LEU A 65 -15.64 2.32 -10.98
C LEU A 65 -16.75 2.87 -10.08
N SER A 66 -16.59 4.07 -9.53
CA SER A 66 -17.57 4.73 -8.67
C SER A 66 -18.96 4.87 -9.31
N SER A 67 -19.03 4.97 -10.63
CA SER A 67 -20.30 5.04 -11.38
C SER A 67 -21.14 3.77 -11.32
N TYR A 68 -20.53 2.65 -10.94
CA TYR A 68 -21.16 1.33 -10.87
C TYR A 68 -21.38 0.83 -9.43
N VAL A 69 -21.06 1.66 -8.43
CA VAL A 69 -21.20 1.30 -7.02
C VAL A 69 -22.54 1.77 -6.48
N LYS A 70 -23.35 0.84 -5.97
CA LYS A 70 -24.63 1.12 -5.31
C LYS A 70 -24.39 1.29 -3.81
N THR A 71 -24.67 2.48 -3.27
CA THR A 71 -24.61 2.80 -1.84
C THR A 71 -25.93 3.38 -1.37
N PHE A 72 -26.18 3.34 -0.06
CA PHE A 72 -27.35 3.99 0.50
C PHE A 72 -27.31 5.51 0.25
N ASN A 73 -28.37 6.02 -0.36
CA ASN A 73 -28.52 7.43 -0.71
C ASN A 73 -29.97 7.88 -0.43
N PRO A 74 -30.27 8.30 0.82
CA PRO A 74 -31.64 8.55 1.26
C PRO A 74 -32.35 9.68 0.50
N ASN A 75 -31.59 10.58 -0.13
CA ASN A 75 -32.15 11.78 -0.79
C ASN A 75 -31.97 11.81 -2.31
N ASN A 76 -31.51 10.73 -2.94
CA ASN A 76 -31.19 10.65 -4.37
C ASN A 76 -30.29 11.79 -4.90
N LYS A 77 -29.56 12.47 -3.99
CA LYS A 77 -28.61 13.52 -4.35
C LYS A 77 -27.29 12.90 -4.82
N LYS A 78 -26.54 13.62 -5.64
CA LYS A 78 -25.17 13.24 -5.96
C LYS A 78 -24.32 13.28 -4.69
N ILE A 79 -24.21 12.15 -3.99
CA ILE A 79 -23.35 12.01 -2.80
C ILE A 79 -21.98 11.53 -3.27
N LYS A 80 -20.91 12.14 -2.76
CA LYS A 80 -19.56 11.64 -2.95
C LYS A 80 -19.42 10.32 -2.18
N ILE A 81 -19.20 9.24 -2.92
CA ILE A 81 -18.93 7.92 -2.32
C ILE A 81 -17.58 7.99 -1.60
N GLU A 82 -17.50 7.43 -0.41
CA GLU A 82 -16.26 7.39 0.37
C GLU A 82 -15.16 6.61 -0.36
N ASP A 83 -13.94 7.12 -0.30
CA ASP A 83 -12.78 6.52 -0.96
C ASP A 83 -12.55 5.07 -0.53
N LYS A 84 -12.90 4.72 0.73
CA LYS A 84 -12.86 3.35 1.24
C LYS A 84 -13.80 2.44 0.44
N ILE A 85 -15.06 2.83 0.24
CA ILE A 85 -16.06 2.03 -0.48
C ILE A 85 -15.61 1.80 -1.93
N ILE A 86 -14.99 2.80 -2.55
CA ILE A 86 -14.50 2.70 -3.92
C ILE A 86 -13.31 1.74 -4.00
N SER A 87 -12.37 1.78 -3.05
CA SER A 87 -11.24 0.84 -3.01
C SER A 87 -11.68 -0.60 -2.75
N ASP A 88 -12.60 -0.81 -1.79
CA ASP A 88 -13.18 -2.12 -1.48
C ASP A 88 -13.95 -2.69 -2.69
N SER A 89 -14.60 -1.81 -3.47
CA SER A 89 -15.27 -2.19 -4.73
C SER A 89 -14.29 -2.63 -5.83
N CYS A 90 -13.05 -2.11 -5.82
CA CYS A 90 -12.00 -2.56 -6.75
C CYS A 90 -11.60 -4.01 -6.46
N GLU A 91 -11.40 -4.34 -5.19
CA GLU A 91 -11.12 -5.71 -4.76
C GLU A 91 -12.30 -6.64 -5.09
N ALA A 92 -13.53 -6.20 -4.82
CA ALA A 92 -14.74 -6.95 -5.19
C ALA A 92 -14.87 -7.19 -6.71
N LEU A 93 -14.50 -6.23 -7.54
CA LEU A 93 -14.47 -6.42 -8.99
C LEU A 93 -13.47 -7.50 -9.40
N ILE A 94 -12.28 -7.50 -8.80
CA ILE A 94 -11.25 -8.55 -9.04
C ILE A 94 -11.80 -9.93 -8.66
N GLY A 95 -12.42 -10.05 -7.48
CA GLY A 95 -13.04 -11.29 -7.03
C GLY A 95 -14.16 -11.77 -7.97
N ALA A 96 -14.99 -10.85 -8.46
CA ALA A 96 -16.06 -11.17 -9.41
C ALA A 96 -15.49 -11.66 -10.76
N ILE A 97 -14.46 -11.02 -11.31
CA ILE A 97 -13.79 -11.47 -12.54
C ILE A 97 -13.18 -12.86 -12.35
N TYR A 98 -12.56 -13.10 -11.19
CA TYR A 98 -12.00 -14.41 -10.89
C TYR A 98 -13.07 -15.51 -10.88
N LEU A 99 -14.20 -15.27 -10.23
CA LEU A 99 -15.31 -16.24 -10.16
C LEU A 99 -15.96 -16.51 -11.52
N ASP A 100 -16.07 -15.47 -12.36
CA ASP A 100 -16.73 -15.58 -13.67
C ASP A 100 -15.80 -16.12 -14.77
N LYS A 101 -14.54 -15.68 -14.81
CA LYS A 101 -13.60 -15.93 -15.92
C LYS A 101 -12.36 -16.74 -15.53
N GLY A 102 -12.18 -17.05 -14.27
CA GLY A 102 -11.03 -17.82 -13.76
C GLY A 102 -9.73 -17.02 -13.66
N PHE A 103 -8.67 -17.73 -13.20
CA PHE A 103 -7.42 -17.13 -12.82
C PHE A 103 -6.68 -16.44 -13.98
N THR A 104 -6.61 -17.06 -15.14
CA THR A 104 -5.86 -16.53 -16.29
C THR A 104 -6.37 -15.16 -16.74
N ILE A 105 -7.67 -14.96 -16.75
CA ILE A 105 -8.27 -13.69 -17.18
C ILE A 105 -8.10 -12.61 -16.11
N VAL A 106 -8.32 -12.95 -14.83
CA VAL A 106 -8.13 -11.98 -13.75
C VAL A 106 -6.68 -11.56 -13.60
N GLU A 107 -5.72 -12.48 -13.73
CA GLU A 107 -4.28 -12.19 -13.73
C GLU A 107 -3.93 -11.17 -14.83
N LYS A 108 -4.33 -11.44 -16.07
CA LYS A 108 -4.12 -10.51 -17.19
C LYS A 108 -4.75 -9.13 -16.92
N THR A 109 -5.93 -9.11 -16.34
CA THR A 109 -6.63 -7.87 -16.00
C THR A 109 -5.89 -7.06 -14.93
N ILE A 110 -5.47 -7.72 -13.85
CA ILE A 110 -4.71 -7.09 -12.78
C ILE A 110 -3.39 -6.53 -13.32
N LEU A 111 -2.60 -7.33 -14.04
CA LEU A 111 -1.31 -6.89 -14.56
C LEU A 111 -1.44 -5.70 -15.51
N ASN A 112 -2.47 -5.65 -16.33
CA ASN A 112 -2.74 -4.51 -17.21
C ASN A 112 -3.12 -3.24 -16.42
N LEU A 113 -4.01 -3.35 -15.44
CA LEU A 113 -4.46 -2.21 -14.64
C LEU A 113 -3.35 -1.68 -13.73
N TRP A 114 -2.52 -2.55 -13.14
CA TRP A 114 -1.44 -2.22 -12.21
C TRP A 114 -0.10 -1.90 -12.89
N GLN A 115 0.00 -1.97 -14.22
CA GLN A 115 1.27 -1.80 -14.95
C GLN A 115 2.05 -0.57 -14.50
N ASP A 116 1.42 0.62 -14.51
CA ASP A 116 2.08 1.88 -14.13
C ASP A 116 2.61 1.86 -12.68
N HIS A 117 1.87 1.21 -11.77
CA HIS A 117 2.25 1.09 -10.36
C HIS A 117 3.39 0.09 -10.17
N ILE A 118 3.38 -1.03 -10.89
CA ILE A 118 4.45 -2.04 -10.90
C ILE A 118 5.74 -1.41 -11.42
N GLU A 119 5.70 -0.70 -12.54
CA GLU A 119 6.87 -0.03 -13.11
C GLU A 119 7.46 1.02 -12.16
N LYS A 120 6.63 1.81 -11.48
CA LYS A 120 7.06 2.77 -10.45
C LYS A 120 7.63 2.11 -9.21
N SER A 121 7.26 0.87 -8.90
CA SER A 121 7.78 0.11 -7.75
C SER A 121 9.25 -0.29 -7.91
N VAL A 122 9.85 -0.10 -9.09
CA VAL A 122 11.29 -0.35 -9.36
C VAL A 122 12.15 0.49 -8.43
N VAL A 123 11.74 1.73 -8.15
CA VAL A 123 12.43 2.61 -7.21
C VAL A 123 11.89 2.36 -5.80
N THR A 124 12.41 1.34 -5.12
CA THR A 124 12.17 1.22 -3.68
C THR A 124 13.09 2.20 -2.98
N GLU A 125 12.54 3.30 -2.45
CA GLU A 125 13.24 4.05 -1.42
C GLU A 125 13.38 3.13 -0.20
N ILE A 126 14.52 2.45 -0.13
CA ILE A 126 14.88 1.77 1.12
C ILE A 126 14.97 2.88 2.16
N ASP A 127 14.09 2.84 3.16
CA ASP A 127 14.09 3.80 4.26
C ASP A 127 15.54 4.00 4.74
N ALA A 128 16.02 5.23 4.72
CA ALA A 128 17.39 5.60 5.07
C ALA A 128 17.80 5.00 6.44
N LYS A 129 16.84 4.85 7.36
CA LYS A 129 17.03 4.20 8.65
C LYS A 129 17.35 2.71 8.50
N THR A 130 16.63 1.99 7.65
CA THR A 130 16.86 0.56 7.37
C THR A 130 18.24 0.38 6.71
N LYS A 131 18.58 1.19 5.70
CA LYS A 131 19.92 1.16 5.06
C LYS A 131 21.04 1.36 6.08
N LEU A 132 20.86 2.34 6.99
CA LEU A 132 21.87 2.62 8.01
C LEU A 132 21.99 1.46 9.01
N GLN A 133 20.90 0.84 9.41
CA GLN A 133 20.89 -0.33 10.29
C GLN A 133 21.58 -1.54 9.65
N GLU A 134 21.31 -1.83 8.39
CA GLU A 134 21.96 -2.91 7.63
C GLU A 134 23.47 -2.65 7.48
N LEU A 135 23.84 -1.42 7.12
CA LEU A 135 25.23 -1.02 6.99
C LEU A 135 26.01 -1.19 8.30
N THR A 136 25.42 -0.74 9.42
CA THR A 136 26.07 -0.83 10.74
C THR A 136 26.15 -2.25 11.27
N LEU A 137 25.12 -3.07 11.03
CA LEU A 137 25.17 -4.51 11.33
C LEU A 137 26.26 -5.23 10.52
N LYS A 138 26.36 -4.93 9.23
CA LYS A 138 27.35 -5.53 8.34
C LYS A 138 28.79 -5.19 8.80
N ASN A 139 29.05 -3.91 9.08
CA ASN A 139 30.41 -3.41 9.34
C ASN A 139 30.84 -3.54 10.82
N PHE A 140 29.90 -3.38 11.74
CA PHE A 140 30.21 -3.28 13.18
C PHE A 140 29.53 -4.35 14.02
N LYS A 141 28.69 -5.23 13.44
CA LYS A 141 27.89 -6.24 14.16
C LYS A 141 27.02 -5.63 15.28
N LYS A 142 26.71 -4.34 15.18
CA LYS A 142 25.91 -3.57 16.15
C LYS A 142 24.96 -2.63 15.41
N LEU A 143 23.80 -2.36 16.02
CA LEU A 143 22.84 -1.39 15.50
C LEU A 143 23.24 0.05 15.86
N PRO A 144 22.85 1.06 15.03
CA PRO A 144 23.00 2.44 15.40
C PRO A 144 22.06 2.80 16.56
N THR A 145 22.49 3.74 17.42
CA THR A 145 21.67 4.23 18.52
C THR A 145 21.01 5.53 18.13
N TYR A 146 19.68 5.61 18.32
CA TYR A 146 18.88 6.80 18.02
C TYR A 146 18.48 7.50 19.32
N LYS A 147 18.57 8.83 19.35
CA LYS A 147 18.13 9.65 20.49
C LYS A 147 17.28 10.81 19.99
N LEU A 148 16.07 10.96 20.53
CA LEU A 148 15.30 12.17 20.34
C LEU A 148 15.93 13.29 21.19
N ILE A 149 16.40 14.35 20.56
CA ILE A 149 17.05 15.47 21.22
C ILE A 149 16.03 16.52 21.63
N SER A 150 15.14 16.90 20.71
CA SER A 150 14.05 17.82 21.01
C SER A 150 12.84 17.57 20.12
N ASN A 151 11.68 17.98 20.59
CA ASN A 151 10.43 18.05 19.86
C ASN A 151 9.88 19.47 20.07
N THR A 152 9.88 20.27 19.01
CA THR A 152 9.46 21.67 19.03
C THR A 152 8.40 21.93 17.96
N GLY A 153 7.73 23.07 18.04
CA GLY A 153 6.66 23.44 17.12
C GLY A 153 5.25 23.05 17.60
N PRO A 154 4.21 23.57 16.94
CA PRO A 154 2.82 23.30 17.31
C PRO A 154 2.45 21.83 17.02
N ARG A 155 1.43 21.30 17.73
CA ARG A 155 0.98 19.88 17.60
C ARG A 155 0.70 19.45 16.17
N HIS A 156 0.21 20.33 15.33
CA HIS A 156 -0.13 20.03 13.92
C HIS A 156 1.09 20.18 12.96
N LYS A 157 2.24 20.69 13.46
CA LYS A 157 3.45 20.92 12.66
C LYS A 157 4.71 20.72 13.52
N PRO A 158 4.89 19.53 14.11
CA PRO A 158 6.03 19.27 15.00
C PRO A 158 7.35 19.25 14.22
N ILE A 159 8.42 19.69 14.86
CA ILE A 159 9.80 19.58 14.38
C ILE A 159 10.54 18.69 15.37
N PHE A 160 10.97 17.53 14.91
CA PHE A 160 11.76 16.59 15.69
C PHE A 160 13.24 16.78 15.37
N LYS A 161 14.06 16.89 16.40
CA LYS A 161 15.52 16.86 16.29
C LYS A 161 16.00 15.50 16.80
N VAL A 162 16.59 14.70 15.92
CA VAL A 162 17.02 13.34 16.22
C VAL A 162 18.53 13.23 16.03
N GLY A 163 19.19 12.60 16.98
CA GLY A 163 20.59 12.23 16.88
C GLY A 163 20.73 10.73 16.59
N VAL A 164 21.59 10.38 15.66
CA VAL A 164 22.01 9.00 15.41
C VAL A 164 23.50 8.86 15.71
N LYS A 165 23.86 7.79 16.40
CA LYS A 165 25.25 7.45 16.72
C LYS A 165 25.56 6.07 16.16
N LEU A 166 26.58 6.00 15.31
CA LEU A 166 27.17 4.74 14.87
C LEU A 166 28.17 4.24 15.91
N PRO A 167 28.48 2.94 15.95
CA PRO A 167 29.54 2.42 16.78
C PRO A 167 30.86 3.19 16.55
N ASN A 168 31.49 3.64 17.61
CA ASN A 168 32.77 4.36 17.60
C ASN A 168 32.76 5.76 16.93
N THR A 169 31.58 6.39 16.78
CA THR A 169 31.47 7.75 16.21
C THR A 169 30.79 8.73 17.16
N LYS A 170 30.82 10.02 16.82
CA LYS A 170 30.01 11.09 17.45
C LYS A 170 28.57 11.02 16.95
N TYR A 171 27.64 11.71 17.61
CA TYR A 171 26.27 11.85 17.14
C TYR A 171 26.18 12.71 15.89
N PHE A 172 25.49 12.18 14.88
CA PHE A 172 25.01 12.96 13.73
C PHE A 172 23.59 13.44 14.05
N ILE A 173 23.32 14.72 13.85
CA ILE A 173 22.06 15.34 14.26
C ILE A 173 21.33 15.85 13.01
N ALA A 174 20.04 15.51 12.91
CA ALA A 174 19.17 16.01 11.86
C ALA A 174 17.82 16.45 12.42
N SER A 175 17.12 17.32 11.69
CA SER A 175 15.78 17.77 12.04
C SER A 175 14.80 17.39 10.92
N GLY A 176 13.59 16.97 11.28
CA GLY A 176 12.55 16.58 10.35
C GLY A 176 11.14 16.77 10.90
N LYS A 177 10.15 16.65 10.03
CA LYS A 177 8.71 16.74 10.39
C LYS A 177 8.16 15.45 10.97
N SER A 178 8.93 14.36 10.95
CA SER A 178 8.60 13.08 11.57
C SER A 178 9.79 12.53 12.33
N LYS A 179 9.56 11.54 13.22
CA LYS A 179 10.63 10.83 13.96
C LYS A 179 11.35 9.76 13.11
N LYS A 180 10.86 9.55 11.89
CA LYS A 180 11.45 8.61 10.94
C LYS A 180 12.52 9.27 10.11
#